data_ce958e4fdeddfea1e51020ba5459755d
#
_entry.id   ce958e4fdeddfea1e51020ba5459755d
#
_cell.length_a   1.000
_cell.length_b   1.000
_cell.length_c   1.000
_cell.angle_alpha   90.00
_cell.angle_beta   90.00
_cell.angle_gamma   90.00
#
_symmetry.space_group_name_H-M   'P 1'
#
loop_
_entity.id
_entity.type
_entity.pdbx_description
1 polymer ?
#
loop_
_entity_poly.entity_id
_entity_poly.type
_entity_poly.pdbx_seq_one_letter_code
_entity_poly.pdbx_strand_id
1 'polypeptide(L)'
;MMPRFPVFAVIFLLSLAGWDVADAQEMPSRPQASQCQAIAQSLPKATFASFSGSGPTLANDPVGGDVKITFLGHATLFIETPGGVSIATDFSGAFPPPYTPTVVTMNKAHPSHYTLTPDPAIKYVLHGWADTPGEPAKIHLTVGDTLIRNVVTDIRSWSGGVEANGNSIFIFEVAGLCIGHLGHLHFELNDKQYAEIGRLDIVMVPVDGGLTMGADSMSRVVKRLRSSLILPMHRWGPPIQQFLAMFGPDFDVAYAPTASTTVSLKTLPRKPLIYVLKGL
;
A
#
# COMPACT_ATOMS: atom_id res chain seq x y z
N MET A 1 56.99 66.93 -49.48
CA MET A 1 57.21 66.36 -48.13
C MET A 1 55.88 66.47 -47.40
N MET A 2 55.11 65.36 -47.32
CA MET A 2 53.86 65.34 -46.57
C MET A 2 54.02 64.38 -45.37
N PRO A 3 53.60 64.79 -44.17
CA PRO A 3 53.73 63.99 -43.00
C PRO A 3 52.58 62.94 -42.95
N ARG A 4 52.95 61.70 -42.66
CA ARG A 4 52.03 60.58 -42.41
C ARG A 4 51.57 60.66 -40.96
N PHE A 5 50.21 60.68 -40.74
CA PHE A 5 49.60 60.50 -39.42
C PHE A 5 49.32 59.01 -39.18
N PRO A 6 49.58 58.45 -37.98
CA PRO A 6 49.24 57.09 -37.67
C PRO A 6 47.74 56.96 -37.26
N VAL A 7 47.08 56.02 -37.84
CA VAL A 7 45.69 55.59 -37.46
C VAL A 7 45.81 54.73 -36.25
N PHE A 8 45.23 55.15 -35.08
CA PHE A 8 45.02 54.31 -33.91
C PHE A 8 43.74 53.57 -34.09
N ALA A 9 43.83 52.22 -34.17
CA ALA A 9 42.70 51.30 -34.10
C ALA A 9 42.33 51.10 -32.64
N VAL A 10 41.14 51.54 -32.25
CA VAL A 10 40.55 51.26 -30.93
C VAL A 10 39.85 49.92 -31.03
N ILE A 11 40.42 48.91 -30.37
CA ILE A 11 39.79 47.59 -30.23
C ILE A 11 38.80 47.66 -29.05
N PHE A 12 37.48 47.56 -29.34
CA PHE A 12 36.45 47.43 -28.36
C PHE A 12 36.35 45.93 -27.96
N LEU A 13 36.83 45.60 -26.78
CA LEU A 13 36.61 44.28 -26.15
C LEU A 13 35.20 44.27 -25.59
N LEU A 14 34.28 43.56 -26.29
CA LEU A 14 33.00 43.17 -25.71
C LEU A 14 33.23 42.02 -24.72
N SER A 15 33.14 42.31 -23.43
CA SER A 15 33.03 41.29 -22.38
C SER A 15 31.64 40.70 -22.42
N LEU A 16 31.52 39.47 -22.95
CA LEU A 16 30.35 38.62 -22.77
C LEU A 16 30.28 38.17 -21.30
N ALA A 17 29.44 38.84 -20.51
CA ALA A 17 29.07 38.33 -19.21
C ALA A 17 28.27 37.03 -19.44
N GLY A 18 28.89 35.89 -19.19
CA GLY A 18 28.20 34.58 -19.12
C GLY A 18 27.25 34.63 -17.92
N TRP A 19 25.97 34.47 -18.19
CA TRP A 19 24.99 34.19 -17.16
C TRP A 19 25.15 32.73 -16.79
N ASP A 20 25.76 32.45 -15.64
CA ASP A 20 25.72 31.14 -15.02
C ASP A 20 24.25 30.82 -14.70
N VAL A 21 23.65 29.96 -15.51
CA VAL A 21 22.38 29.33 -15.18
C VAL A 21 22.70 28.42 -14.00
N ALA A 22 22.33 28.85 -12.81
CA ALA A 22 22.40 28.00 -11.64
C ALA A 22 21.56 26.73 -11.92
N ASP A 23 22.24 25.63 -12.13
CA ASP A 23 21.64 24.29 -12.16
C ASP A 23 20.91 24.09 -10.84
N ALA A 24 19.57 24.14 -10.85
CA ALA A 24 18.76 23.83 -9.70
C ALA A 24 18.98 22.33 -9.42
N GLN A 25 19.90 22.04 -8.52
CA GLN A 25 20.05 20.68 -7.98
C GLN A 25 18.68 20.26 -7.44
N GLU A 26 18.06 19.30 -8.10
CA GLU A 26 16.88 18.60 -7.55
C GLU A 26 17.27 18.08 -6.16
N MET A 27 16.79 18.75 -5.13
CA MET A 27 16.93 18.23 -3.77
C MET A 27 16.26 16.86 -3.74
N PRO A 28 16.93 15.82 -3.20
CA PRO A 28 16.31 14.51 -3.08
C PRO A 28 14.97 14.69 -2.35
N SER A 29 13.88 14.30 -3.01
CA SER A 29 12.54 14.42 -2.45
C SER A 29 12.53 13.71 -1.11
N ARG A 30 12.13 14.43 -0.04
CA ARG A 30 11.96 13.79 1.27
C ARG A 30 10.98 12.63 1.09
N PRO A 31 11.26 11.45 1.71
CA PRO A 31 10.32 10.35 1.66
C PRO A 31 8.93 10.84 2.07
N GLN A 32 7.92 10.55 1.29
CA GLN A 32 6.55 10.94 1.58
C GLN A 32 6.15 10.35 2.94
N ALA A 33 5.72 11.20 3.88
CA ALA A 33 5.27 10.74 5.18
C ALA A 33 3.95 9.96 5.04
N SER A 34 3.83 8.85 5.76
CA SER A 34 2.59 8.08 5.82
C SER A 34 1.46 8.91 6.44
N GLN A 35 0.37 9.09 5.72
CA GLN A 35 -0.85 9.73 6.23
C GLN A 35 -1.61 8.78 7.16
N CYS A 36 -1.55 7.48 6.91
CA CYS A 36 -2.23 6.45 7.67
C CYS A 36 -1.66 6.28 9.08
N GLN A 37 -0.34 6.42 9.25
CA GLN A 37 0.33 6.40 10.55
C GLN A 37 0.14 7.72 11.31
N ALA A 38 0.25 8.86 10.65
CA ALA A 38 0.16 10.18 11.28
C ALA A 38 -1.19 10.39 11.99
N ILE A 39 -2.28 9.94 11.38
CA ILE A 39 -3.63 10.03 11.98
C ILE A 39 -3.73 9.15 13.24
N ALA A 40 -3.19 7.93 13.20
CA ALA A 40 -3.22 7.03 14.35
C ALA A 40 -2.40 7.53 15.55
N GLN A 41 -1.30 8.23 15.30
CA GLN A 41 -0.41 8.79 16.33
C GLN A 41 -0.89 10.13 16.89
N SER A 42 -1.74 10.86 16.18
CA SER A 42 -2.22 12.19 16.60
C SER A 42 -3.43 12.15 17.54
N LEU A 43 -3.98 10.99 17.87
CA LEU A 43 -5.25 10.80 18.57
C LEU A 43 -5.24 10.64 20.13
N PRO A 44 -4.19 10.85 20.95
CA PRO A 44 -4.36 10.77 22.38
C PRO A 44 -5.08 11.97 23.01
N LYS A 45 -5.20 13.11 22.33
CA LYS A 45 -5.85 14.34 22.88
C LYS A 45 -6.43 15.26 21.81
N ALA A 46 -7.19 14.76 20.84
CA ALA A 46 -7.86 15.62 19.89
C ALA A 46 -9.06 16.33 20.56
N THR A 47 -8.86 17.56 20.97
CA THR A 47 -9.96 18.50 21.21
C THR A 47 -10.44 18.93 19.83
N PHE A 48 -11.68 18.58 19.45
CA PHE A 48 -12.28 19.02 18.19
C PHE A 48 -12.52 20.54 18.26
N ALA A 49 -11.59 21.32 17.70
CA ALA A 49 -11.84 22.71 17.39
C ALA A 49 -12.48 22.76 15.98
N SER A 50 -13.75 23.16 15.91
CA SER A 50 -14.39 23.46 14.64
C SER A 50 -13.80 24.77 14.11
N PHE A 51 -12.96 24.69 13.09
CA PHE A 51 -12.50 25.86 12.33
C PHE A 51 -13.50 26.17 11.23
N SER A 52 -14.37 27.16 11.47
CA SER A 52 -15.07 27.89 10.41
C SER A 52 -14.15 29.01 9.94
N GLY A 53 -13.27 28.72 9.03
CA GLY A 53 -12.39 29.71 8.44
C GLY A 53 -11.71 29.15 7.20
N SER A 54 -11.77 29.91 6.11
CA SER A 54 -10.98 29.69 4.89
C SER A 54 -9.48 29.83 5.24
N GLY A 55 -8.90 28.74 5.74
CA GLY A 55 -7.45 28.60 5.91
C GLY A 55 -6.78 28.36 4.56
N PRO A 56 -5.46 28.60 4.46
CA PRO A 56 -4.72 28.28 3.23
C PRO A 56 -4.89 26.80 2.92
N THR A 57 -5.36 26.51 1.72
CA THR A 57 -5.44 25.16 1.14
C THR A 57 -4.02 24.58 1.19
N LEU A 58 -3.84 23.52 1.99
CA LEU A 58 -2.60 22.76 1.96
C LEU A 58 -2.47 22.19 0.55
N ALA A 59 -1.37 22.43 -0.13
CA ALA A 59 -1.13 22.09 -1.53
C ALA A 59 -1.06 20.55 -1.81
N ASN A 60 -1.57 19.74 -0.92
CA ASN A 60 -1.64 18.29 -1.00
C ASN A 60 -2.99 17.75 -0.51
N ASP A 61 -4.10 18.37 -0.91
CA ASP A 61 -5.38 17.67 -0.78
C ASP A 61 -5.26 16.36 -1.58
N PRO A 62 -5.52 15.19 -0.96
CA PRO A 62 -5.46 13.94 -1.70
C PRO A 62 -6.40 14.05 -2.88
N VAL A 63 -5.89 13.77 -4.09
CA VAL A 63 -6.69 13.73 -5.31
C VAL A 63 -7.75 12.67 -5.07
N GLY A 64 -8.97 13.10 -4.67
CA GLY A 64 -10.09 12.21 -4.41
C GLY A 64 -10.47 11.50 -5.71
N GLY A 65 -10.25 10.19 -5.77
CA GLY A 65 -10.61 9.35 -6.89
C GLY A 65 -11.03 7.98 -6.41
N ASP A 66 -11.67 7.23 -7.29
CA ASP A 66 -12.08 5.87 -7.01
C ASP A 66 -10.90 4.90 -7.18
N VAL A 67 -10.76 3.98 -6.24
CA VAL A 67 -9.86 2.84 -6.33
C VAL A 67 -10.70 1.60 -6.63
N LYS A 68 -10.33 0.85 -7.67
CA LYS A 68 -10.97 -0.41 -8.01
C LYS A 68 -10.13 -1.57 -7.48
N ILE A 69 -10.79 -2.51 -6.82
CA ILE A 69 -10.17 -3.71 -6.26
C ILE A 69 -10.88 -4.92 -6.84
N THR A 70 -10.12 -5.82 -7.47
CA THR A 70 -10.63 -7.04 -8.09
C THR A 70 -9.98 -8.26 -7.44
N PHE A 71 -10.78 -9.20 -6.98
CA PHE A 71 -10.30 -10.50 -6.52
C PHE A 71 -10.00 -11.39 -7.73
N LEU A 72 -8.75 -11.81 -7.87
CA LEU A 72 -8.31 -12.66 -8.97
C LEU A 72 -8.29 -14.15 -8.57
N GLY A 73 -8.09 -14.42 -7.29
CA GLY A 73 -8.06 -15.78 -6.73
C GLY A 73 -7.07 -15.90 -5.58
N HIS A 74 -7.32 -16.84 -4.67
CA HIS A 74 -6.49 -17.13 -3.50
C HIS A 74 -6.23 -15.88 -2.64
N ALA A 75 -5.00 -15.35 -2.63
CA ALA A 75 -4.62 -14.11 -1.95
C ALA A 75 -4.28 -12.98 -2.93
N THR A 76 -4.47 -13.20 -4.24
CA THR A 76 -4.16 -12.21 -5.26
C THR A 76 -5.36 -11.30 -5.50
N LEU A 77 -5.21 -10.03 -5.13
CA LEU A 77 -6.14 -8.96 -5.48
C LEU A 77 -5.43 -7.98 -6.41
N PHE A 78 -6.19 -7.42 -7.34
CA PHE A 78 -5.71 -6.42 -8.28
C PHE A 78 -6.28 -5.06 -7.95
N ILE A 79 -5.41 -4.11 -7.63
CA ILE A 79 -5.77 -2.75 -7.23
C ILE A 79 -5.42 -1.82 -8.38
N GLU A 80 -6.41 -1.06 -8.84
CA GLU A 80 -6.27 -0.04 -9.88
C GLU A 80 -6.54 1.32 -9.25
N THR A 81 -5.56 2.24 -9.35
CA THR A 81 -5.65 3.57 -8.73
C THR A 81 -6.09 4.64 -9.71
N PRO A 82 -6.64 5.76 -9.26
CA PRO A 82 -7.04 6.86 -10.14
C PRO A 82 -5.87 7.48 -10.89
N GLY A 83 -4.64 7.41 -10.37
CA GLY A 83 -3.42 7.85 -11.05
C GLY A 83 -2.84 6.84 -12.03
N GLY A 84 -3.52 5.70 -12.26
CA GLY A 84 -3.13 4.70 -13.25
C GLY A 84 -2.07 3.69 -12.76
N VAL A 85 -1.79 3.65 -11.46
CA VAL A 85 -0.96 2.60 -10.88
C VAL A 85 -1.80 1.33 -10.73
N SER A 86 -1.24 0.19 -11.14
CA SER A 86 -1.86 -1.12 -10.99
C SER A 86 -0.98 -2.04 -10.14
N ILE A 87 -1.59 -2.72 -9.15
CA ILE A 87 -0.88 -3.52 -8.17
C ILE A 87 -1.52 -4.89 -8.08
N ALA A 88 -0.73 -5.97 -8.20
CA ALA A 88 -1.18 -7.33 -7.89
C ALA A 88 -0.54 -7.81 -6.58
N THR A 89 -1.37 -8.18 -5.60
CA THR A 89 -0.91 -8.63 -4.28
C THR A 89 -0.65 -10.12 -4.25
N ASP A 90 0.29 -10.57 -3.40
CA ASP A 90 0.69 -11.98 -3.23
C ASP A 90 0.80 -12.72 -4.57
N PHE A 91 1.57 -12.13 -5.48
CA PHE A 91 1.64 -12.50 -6.89
C PHE A 91 2.51 -13.73 -7.10
N SER A 92 1.90 -14.84 -7.49
CA SER A 92 2.58 -16.07 -7.89
C SER A 92 2.56 -16.34 -9.40
N GLY A 93 1.76 -15.56 -10.15
CA GLY A 93 1.49 -15.82 -11.57
C GLY A 93 0.36 -16.81 -11.83
N ALA A 94 -0.12 -17.56 -10.80
CA ALA A 94 -1.22 -18.52 -10.96
C ALA A 94 -2.58 -17.84 -11.16
N PHE A 95 -2.74 -16.62 -10.70
CA PHE A 95 -3.95 -15.81 -10.84
C PHE A 95 -3.61 -14.52 -11.61
N PRO A 96 -3.50 -14.59 -12.94
CA PRO A 96 -2.98 -13.48 -13.72
C PRO A 96 -3.94 -12.29 -13.72
N PRO A 97 -3.40 -11.06 -13.53
CA PRO A 97 -4.17 -9.84 -13.72
C PRO A 97 -4.54 -9.65 -15.21
N PRO A 98 -5.52 -8.79 -15.54
CA PRO A 98 -5.99 -8.59 -16.90
C PRO A 98 -4.93 -7.99 -17.84
N TYR A 99 -3.90 -7.37 -17.26
CA TYR A 99 -2.72 -6.82 -17.96
C TYR A 99 -1.53 -6.78 -17.01
N THR A 100 -0.32 -6.57 -17.55
CA THR A 100 0.91 -6.50 -16.76
C THR A 100 0.80 -5.40 -15.68
N PRO A 101 0.88 -5.73 -14.38
CA PRO A 101 0.79 -4.76 -13.31
C PRO A 101 2.02 -3.87 -13.25
N THR A 102 1.85 -2.64 -12.77
CA THR A 102 2.97 -1.74 -12.47
C THR A 102 3.80 -2.27 -11.29
N VAL A 103 3.12 -2.82 -10.29
CA VAL A 103 3.70 -3.31 -9.03
C VAL A 103 3.16 -4.70 -8.73
N VAL A 104 4.02 -5.57 -8.22
CA VAL A 104 3.60 -6.81 -7.54
C VAL A 104 4.17 -6.84 -6.14
N THR A 105 3.38 -7.35 -5.19
CA THR A 105 3.87 -7.69 -3.85
C THR A 105 3.83 -9.20 -3.68
N MET A 106 4.75 -9.74 -2.89
CA MET A 106 4.90 -11.18 -2.66
C MET A 106 5.19 -11.47 -1.20
N ASN A 107 4.71 -12.61 -0.72
CA ASN A 107 5.04 -13.17 0.60
C ASN A 107 5.55 -14.60 0.44
N LYS A 108 6.49 -15.02 1.29
CA LYS A 108 7.23 -16.27 1.06
C LYS A 108 6.66 -17.53 1.72
N ALA A 109 5.53 -17.44 2.40
CA ALA A 109 5.00 -18.56 3.19
C ALA A 109 4.87 -19.86 2.37
N HIS A 110 4.38 -19.77 1.14
CA HIS A 110 4.42 -20.88 0.16
C HIS A 110 4.26 -20.37 -1.29
N PRO A 111 4.56 -21.21 -2.31
CA PRO A 111 4.66 -20.79 -3.72
C PRO A 111 3.39 -20.18 -4.34
N SER A 112 2.23 -20.30 -3.72
CA SER A 112 1.01 -19.63 -4.21
C SER A 112 0.99 -18.13 -3.93
N HIS A 113 1.98 -17.58 -3.20
CA HIS A 113 2.09 -16.17 -2.82
C HIS A 113 3.28 -15.45 -3.47
N TYR A 114 4.13 -16.17 -4.19
CA TYR A 114 5.30 -15.58 -4.86
C TYR A 114 5.71 -16.35 -6.11
N THR A 115 6.53 -15.72 -6.92
CA THR A 115 7.30 -16.35 -8.00
C THR A 115 8.72 -15.82 -8.00
N LEU A 116 9.68 -16.67 -8.32
CA LEU A 116 11.09 -16.27 -8.49
C LEU A 116 11.40 -15.80 -9.91
N THR A 117 10.43 -15.93 -10.83
CA THR A 117 10.55 -15.56 -12.23
C THR A 117 9.38 -14.69 -12.67
N PRO A 118 9.20 -13.49 -12.05
CA PRO A 118 8.14 -12.57 -12.48
C PRO A 118 8.43 -12.08 -13.90
N ASP A 119 7.35 -11.69 -14.63
CA ASP A 119 7.49 -11.09 -15.94
C ASP A 119 8.41 -9.84 -15.85
N PRO A 120 9.49 -9.76 -16.63
CA PRO A 120 10.42 -8.62 -16.62
C PRO A 120 9.77 -7.28 -17.03
N ALA A 121 8.59 -7.28 -17.62
CA ALA A 121 7.81 -6.09 -17.88
C ALA A 121 7.17 -5.47 -16.62
N ILE A 122 7.13 -6.20 -15.49
CA ILE A 122 6.67 -5.68 -14.20
C ILE A 122 7.73 -4.73 -13.64
N LYS A 123 7.35 -3.46 -13.48
CA LYS A 123 8.31 -2.42 -13.12
C LYS A 123 8.83 -2.51 -11.69
N TYR A 124 7.96 -2.91 -10.74
CA TYR A 124 8.30 -2.99 -9.32
C TYR A 124 7.88 -4.35 -8.75
N VAL A 125 8.87 -5.14 -8.35
CA VAL A 125 8.68 -6.44 -7.67
C VAL A 125 9.08 -6.26 -6.22
N LEU A 126 8.12 -6.34 -5.30
CA LEU A 126 8.31 -6.07 -3.89
C LEU A 126 8.19 -7.35 -3.07
N HIS A 127 9.32 -7.84 -2.57
CA HIS A 127 9.34 -9.01 -1.69
C HIS A 127 9.03 -8.59 -0.24
N GLY A 128 8.04 -9.24 0.38
CA GLY A 128 7.66 -9.04 1.78
C GLY A 128 8.64 -9.67 2.78
N TRP A 129 9.80 -10.12 2.32
CA TRP A 129 10.92 -10.67 3.12
C TRP A 129 12.23 -10.05 2.64
N ALA A 130 13.25 -10.03 3.51
CA ALA A 130 14.58 -9.57 3.17
C ALA A 130 15.43 -10.69 2.54
N ASP A 131 16.48 -10.32 1.79
CA ASP A 131 17.44 -11.28 1.23
C ASP A 131 18.23 -12.01 2.33
N THR A 132 18.50 -11.34 3.44
CA THR A 132 19.12 -11.96 4.62
C THR A 132 18.03 -12.59 5.49
N PRO A 133 18.08 -13.89 5.74
CA PRO A 133 17.12 -14.59 6.57
C PRO A 133 16.99 -13.96 7.97
N GLY A 134 15.74 -13.74 8.41
CA GLY A 134 15.42 -13.17 9.72
C GLY A 134 15.49 -11.63 9.81
N GLU A 135 16.12 -10.96 8.84
CA GLU A 135 16.06 -9.50 8.76
C GLU A 135 14.68 -9.02 8.28
N PRO A 136 14.22 -7.85 8.75
CA PRO A 136 12.96 -7.30 8.30
C PRO A 136 13.07 -6.69 6.90
N ALA A 137 12.13 -7.01 6.01
CA ALA A 137 11.94 -6.26 4.78
C ALA A 137 11.56 -4.80 5.10
N LYS A 138 12.16 -3.85 4.38
CA LYS A 138 11.92 -2.41 4.58
C LYS A 138 11.44 -1.80 3.28
N ILE A 139 10.13 -1.62 3.15
CA ILE A 139 9.50 -1.07 1.97
C ILE A 139 8.84 0.26 2.36
N HIS A 140 9.26 1.31 1.69
CA HIS A 140 8.67 2.64 1.77
C HIS A 140 8.91 3.31 0.42
N LEU A 141 7.99 3.11 -0.53
CA LEU A 141 8.16 3.46 -1.93
C LEU A 141 6.94 4.19 -2.45
N THR A 142 7.14 5.32 -3.09
CA THR A 142 6.08 6.02 -3.83
C THR A 142 6.15 5.64 -5.31
N VAL A 143 5.05 5.14 -5.84
CA VAL A 143 4.86 4.83 -7.25
C VAL A 143 3.64 5.61 -7.75
N GLY A 144 3.85 6.58 -8.62
CA GLY A 144 2.77 7.45 -9.10
C GLY A 144 2.03 8.11 -7.92
N ASP A 145 0.73 7.87 -7.83
CA ASP A 145 -0.16 8.39 -6.78
C ASP A 145 -0.21 7.54 -5.50
N THR A 146 0.61 6.48 -5.40
CA THR A 146 0.52 5.50 -4.32
C THR A 146 1.80 5.42 -3.50
N LEU A 147 1.70 5.62 -2.18
CA LEU A 147 2.74 5.24 -1.24
C LEU A 147 2.53 3.78 -0.82
N ILE A 148 3.56 2.95 -0.99
CA ILE A 148 3.58 1.53 -0.60
C ILE A 148 4.56 1.36 0.55
N ARG A 149 4.09 0.77 1.65
CA ARG A 149 4.93 0.42 2.80
C ARG A 149 4.55 -0.93 3.36
N ASN A 150 5.36 -1.47 4.25
CA ASN A 150 5.08 -2.76 4.89
C ASN A 150 5.27 -2.73 6.40
N VAL A 151 4.62 -3.69 7.07
CA VAL A 151 4.86 -4.08 8.47
C VAL A 151 5.15 -5.57 8.48
N VAL A 152 6.33 -5.96 8.97
CA VAL A 152 6.75 -7.37 8.99
C VAL A 152 6.08 -8.15 10.12
N THR A 153 5.81 -9.43 9.84
CA THR A 153 5.32 -10.40 10.83
C THR A 153 6.02 -11.74 10.64
N ASP A 154 6.03 -12.54 11.68
CA ASP A 154 6.63 -13.86 11.65
C ASP A 154 5.70 -14.87 10.97
N ILE A 155 6.28 -15.97 10.46
CA ILE A 155 5.53 -17.11 9.93
C ILE A 155 5.89 -18.40 10.67
N ARG A 156 5.01 -19.40 10.59
CA ARG A 156 5.35 -20.77 10.96
C ARG A 156 6.26 -21.36 9.89
N SER A 157 7.39 -21.90 10.31
CA SER A 157 8.33 -22.57 9.40
C SER A 157 7.82 -23.97 9.02
N TRP A 158 8.06 -24.39 7.78
CA TRP A 158 7.80 -25.74 7.31
C TRP A 158 8.59 -26.83 8.07
N SER A 159 9.77 -26.47 8.57
CA SER A 159 10.62 -27.35 9.40
C SER A 159 10.20 -27.39 10.86
N GLY A 160 9.15 -26.70 11.25
CA GLY A 160 8.74 -26.47 12.63
C GLY A 160 9.33 -25.21 13.23
N GLY A 161 8.65 -24.64 14.23
CA GLY A 161 9.06 -23.39 14.87
C GLY A 161 8.60 -22.12 14.12
N VAL A 162 9.29 -21.02 14.40
CA VAL A 162 8.94 -19.68 13.89
C VAL A 162 10.07 -19.17 13.01
N GLU A 163 9.71 -18.65 11.85
CA GLU A 163 10.60 -17.88 10.99
C GLU A 163 10.29 -16.40 11.16
N ALA A 164 11.27 -15.65 11.66
CA ALA A 164 11.11 -14.22 11.89
C ALA A 164 10.99 -13.45 10.56
N ASN A 165 10.08 -12.46 10.55
CA ASN A 165 9.91 -11.52 9.43
C ASN A 165 9.62 -12.18 8.07
N GLY A 166 9.00 -13.36 8.06
CA GLY A 166 8.69 -14.12 6.84
C GLY A 166 7.44 -13.67 6.09
N ASN A 167 6.65 -12.76 6.66
CA ASN A 167 5.48 -12.15 6.03
C ASN A 167 5.50 -10.65 6.19
N SER A 168 4.95 -9.94 5.22
CA SER A 168 4.68 -8.51 5.28
C SER A 168 3.20 -8.21 5.12
N ILE A 169 2.67 -7.40 6.01
CA ILE A 169 1.43 -6.67 5.79
C ILE A 169 1.78 -5.51 4.89
N PHE A 170 1.31 -5.53 3.64
CA PHE A 170 1.48 -4.42 2.72
C PHE A 170 0.39 -3.38 2.93
N ILE A 171 0.76 -2.11 2.91
CA ILE A 171 -0.14 -0.99 3.06
C ILE A 171 0.04 -0.06 1.87
N PHE A 172 -1.07 0.21 1.17
CA PHE A 172 -1.15 1.09 0.02
C PHE A 172 -1.93 2.34 0.41
N GLU A 173 -1.28 3.49 0.33
CA GLU A 173 -1.87 4.78 0.66
C GLU A 173 -2.11 5.54 -0.64
N VAL A 174 -3.37 5.66 -1.03
CA VAL A 174 -3.77 6.24 -2.32
C VAL A 174 -5.15 6.89 -2.23
N ALA A 175 -5.35 8.03 -2.88
CA ALA A 175 -6.61 8.76 -2.91
C ALA A 175 -7.21 9.03 -1.50
N GLY A 176 -6.33 9.22 -0.50
CA GLY A 176 -6.69 9.37 0.91
C GLY A 176 -7.10 8.09 1.63
N LEU A 177 -7.17 6.96 0.93
CA LEU A 177 -7.45 5.62 1.49
C LEU A 177 -6.18 4.97 2.01
N CYS A 178 -6.37 4.19 3.10
CA CYS A 178 -5.38 3.28 3.67
C CYS A 178 -5.84 1.84 3.42
N ILE A 179 -5.17 1.14 2.52
CA ILE A 179 -5.55 -0.21 2.08
C ILE A 179 -4.50 -1.20 2.58
N GLY A 180 -4.89 -2.16 3.42
CA GLY A 180 -3.99 -3.17 3.96
C GLY A 180 -4.25 -4.55 3.38
N HIS A 181 -3.17 -5.26 3.05
CA HIS A 181 -3.19 -6.67 2.67
C HIS A 181 -2.41 -7.46 3.73
N LEU A 182 -3.09 -8.33 4.49
CA LEU A 182 -2.47 -9.02 5.63
C LEU A 182 -1.48 -10.13 5.23
N GLY A 183 -1.39 -10.42 3.93
CA GLY A 183 -0.52 -11.48 3.44
C GLY A 183 -0.92 -12.84 3.99
N HIS A 184 0.09 -13.67 4.30
CA HIS A 184 -0.08 -14.98 4.93
C HIS A 184 0.15 -14.88 6.45
N LEU A 185 -0.69 -14.09 7.14
CA LEU A 185 -0.54 -13.79 8.58
C LEU A 185 -0.75 -15.03 9.45
N HIS A 186 0.27 -15.41 10.25
CA HIS A 186 0.25 -16.62 11.07
C HIS A 186 0.00 -16.37 12.57
N PHE A 187 0.32 -15.17 13.06
CA PHE A 187 0.27 -14.83 14.49
C PHE A 187 -0.52 -13.54 14.70
N GLU A 188 -1.15 -13.43 15.86
CA GLU A 188 -1.81 -12.18 16.26
C GLU A 188 -0.79 -11.04 16.34
N LEU A 189 -1.24 -9.85 15.98
CA LEU A 189 -0.40 -8.66 15.97
C LEU A 189 -0.19 -8.14 17.39
N ASN A 190 1.01 -7.69 17.69
CA ASN A 190 1.32 -6.98 18.93
C ASN A 190 1.02 -5.47 18.79
N ASP A 191 1.08 -4.74 19.91
CA ASP A 191 0.74 -3.31 19.94
C ASP A 191 1.65 -2.46 19.05
N LYS A 192 2.94 -2.82 18.96
CA LYS A 192 3.89 -2.15 18.06
C LYS A 192 3.48 -2.31 16.60
N GLN A 193 3.12 -3.53 16.18
CA GLN A 193 2.67 -3.80 14.81
C GLN A 193 1.36 -3.05 14.49
N TYR A 194 0.40 -2.99 15.42
CA TYR A 194 -0.81 -2.17 15.23
C TYR A 194 -0.47 -0.68 15.07
N ALA A 195 0.47 -0.16 15.86
CA ALA A 195 0.92 1.23 15.75
C ALA A 195 1.64 1.51 14.42
N GLU A 196 2.45 0.55 13.95
CA GLU A 196 3.15 0.63 12.65
C GLU A 196 2.18 0.51 11.46
N ILE A 197 1.14 -0.30 11.57
CA ILE A 197 0.06 -0.38 10.57
C ILE A 197 -0.66 0.95 10.48
N GLY A 198 -1.08 1.50 11.62
CA GLY A 198 -1.88 2.72 11.68
C GLY A 198 -3.34 2.48 11.28
N ARG A 199 -3.98 3.47 10.66
CA ARG A 199 -5.35 3.37 10.16
C ARG A 199 -5.40 2.50 8.90
N LEU A 200 -6.40 1.62 8.84
CA LEU A 200 -6.79 0.94 7.60
C LEU A 200 -8.27 1.18 7.33
N ASP A 201 -8.58 1.74 6.19
CA ASP A 201 -9.97 1.92 5.71
C ASP A 201 -10.49 0.64 5.07
N ILE A 202 -9.60 -0.05 4.37
CA ILE A 202 -9.86 -1.31 3.67
C ILE A 202 -8.82 -2.33 4.13
N VAL A 203 -9.25 -3.57 4.44
CA VAL A 203 -8.34 -4.65 4.80
C VAL A 203 -8.68 -5.93 4.07
N MET A 204 -7.68 -6.57 3.47
CA MET A 204 -7.75 -7.87 2.81
C MET A 204 -7.26 -8.94 3.79
N VAL A 205 -8.13 -9.92 4.08
CA VAL A 205 -7.99 -10.81 5.24
C VAL A 205 -8.02 -12.28 4.82
N PRO A 206 -6.99 -13.08 5.13
CA PRO A 206 -7.04 -14.53 4.90
C PRO A 206 -8.04 -15.21 5.86
N VAL A 207 -8.86 -16.12 5.31
CA VAL A 207 -9.96 -16.76 6.05
C VAL A 207 -9.98 -18.28 5.92
N ASP A 208 -8.81 -18.90 5.69
CA ASP A 208 -8.68 -20.37 5.57
C ASP A 208 -8.86 -21.12 6.89
N GLY A 209 -8.72 -20.43 8.02
CA GLY A 209 -8.96 -20.97 9.36
C GLY A 209 -7.90 -21.93 9.89
N GLY A 210 -6.68 -21.96 9.33
CA GLY A 210 -5.63 -22.83 9.85
C GLY A 210 -4.29 -22.81 9.11
N LEU A 211 -4.27 -22.68 7.80
CA LEU A 211 -3.01 -22.52 7.05
C LEU A 211 -2.36 -21.18 7.38
N THR A 212 -3.16 -20.12 7.42
CA THR A 212 -2.79 -18.85 8.04
C THR A 212 -3.10 -18.88 9.54
N MET A 213 -3.59 -17.85 10.11
CA MET A 213 -4.05 -17.80 11.51
C MET A 213 -5.41 -18.48 11.66
N GLY A 214 -5.64 -19.13 12.80
CA GLY A 214 -6.98 -19.69 13.12
C GLY A 214 -8.07 -18.61 13.09
N ALA A 215 -9.27 -18.99 12.68
CA ALA A 215 -10.39 -18.08 12.43
C ALA A 215 -10.72 -17.17 13.62
N ASP A 216 -10.65 -17.71 14.84
CA ASP A 216 -10.88 -16.99 16.10
C ASP A 216 -9.90 -15.84 16.28
N SER A 217 -8.59 -16.11 16.17
CA SER A 217 -7.54 -15.11 16.27
C SER A 217 -7.63 -14.08 15.15
N MET A 218 -7.91 -14.52 13.92
CA MET A 218 -8.10 -13.62 12.79
C MET A 218 -9.30 -12.69 13.03
N SER A 219 -10.41 -13.20 13.59
CA SER A 219 -11.56 -12.36 13.91
C SER A 219 -11.22 -11.26 14.95
N ARG A 220 -10.35 -11.56 15.92
CA ARG A 220 -9.87 -10.57 16.90
C ARG A 220 -9.02 -9.49 16.23
N VAL A 221 -8.13 -9.90 15.31
CA VAL A 221 -7.33 -8.93 14.51
C VAL A 221 -8.24 -7.99 13.72
N VAL A 222 -9.20 -8.53 12.97
CA VAL A 222 -10.15 -7.74 12.17
C VAL A 222 -10.95 -6.77 13.04
N LYS A 223 -11.48 -7.26 14.18
CA LYS A 223 -12.24 -6.41 15.11
C LYS A 223 -11.38 -5.28 15.68
N ARG A 224 -10.10 -5.53 15.93
CA ARG A 224 -9.19 -4.50 16.45
C ARG A 224 -8.77 -3.49 15.38
N LEU A 225 -8.57 -3.90 14.14
CA LEU A 225 -8.25 -3.00 13.02
C LEU A 225 -9.38 -2.02 12.71
N ARG A 226 -10.65 -2.41 12.91
CA ARG A 226 -11.84 -1.58 12.74
C ARG A 226 -11.95 -0.93 11.35
N SER A 227 -11.49 -1.62 10.32
CA SER A 227 -11.57 -1.15 8.93
C SER A 227 -13.03 -1.02 8.49
N SER A 228 -13.33 0.00 7.67
CA SER A 228 -14.66 0.21 7.11
C SER A 228 -15.08 -0.90 6.13
N LEU A 229 -14.12 -1.38 5.33
CA LEU A 229 -14.34 -2.45 4.36
C LEU A 229 -13.36 -3.59 4.60
N ILE A 230 -13.90 -4.79 4.79
CA ILE A 230 -13.15 -6.02 4.99
C ILE A 230 -13.39 -6.92 3.77
N LEU A 231 -12.31 -7.28 3.07
CA LEU A 231 -12.34 -8.15 1.90
C LEU A 231 -11.69 -9.50 2.26
N PRO A 232 -12.49 -10.55 2.51
CA PRO A 232 -11.95 -11.89 2.72
C PRO A 232 -11.21 -12.39 1.49
N MET A 233 -10.10 -13.11 1.72
CA MET A 233 -9.26 -13.76 0.71
C MET A 233 -8.73 -15.08 1.25
N HIS A 234 -7.95 -15.83 0.47
CA HIS A 234 -7.22 -17.01 0.89
C HIS A 234 -8.14 -18.05 1.57
N ARG A 235 -9.30 -18.32 0.97
CA ARG A 235 -10.24 -19.30 1.51
C ARG A 235 -9.81 -20.71 1.12
N TRP A 236 -9.62 -21.55 2.12
CA TRP A 236 -9.37 -22.96 1.97
C TRP A 236 -9.98 -23.71 3.17
N GLY A 237 -10.58 -24.88 2.96
CA GLY A 237 -11.15 -25.69 4.05
C GLY A 237 -12.54 -25.21 4.51
N PRO A 238 -12.71 -24.71 5.75
CA PRO A 238 -14.02 -24.46 6.34
C PRO A 238 -14.89 -23.49 5.52
N PRO A 239 -16.23 -23.66 5.53
CA PRO A 239 -17.12 -22.68 4.90
C PRO A 239 -16.92 -21.28 5.50
N ILE A 240 -16.94 -20.25 4.65
CA ILE A 240 -16.74 -18.85 5.09
C ILE A 240 -17.75 -18.42 6.16
N GLN A 241 -18.94 -19.03 6.18
CA GLN A 241 -19.99 -18.76 7.17
C GLN A 241 -19.50 -18.97 8.61
N GLN A 242 -18.55 -19.89 8.85
CA GLN A 242 -17.95 -20.09 10.17
C GLN A 242 -17.15 -18.87 10.61
N PHE A 243 -16.39 -18.25 9.70
CA PHE A 243 -15.68 -17.02 9.96
C PHE A 243 -16.65 -15.85 10.15
N LEU A 244 -17.64 -15.71 9.27
CA LEU A 244 -18.63 -14.64 9.33
C LEU A 244 -19.46 -14.67 10.62
N ALA A 245 -19.77 -15.83 11.15
CA ALA A 245 -20.51 -16.00 12.40
C ALA A 245 -19.77 -15.49 13.65
N MET A 246 -18.45 -15.22 13.55
CA MET A 246 -17.66 -14.67 14.65
C MET A 246 -17.87 -13.16 14.83
N PHE A 247 -18.56 -12.50 13.90
CA PHE A 247 -18.83 -11.07 13.94
C PHE A 247 -20.26 -10.82 14.41
N GLY A 248 -20.38 -9.91 15.37
CA GLY A 248 -21.68 -9.53 15.94
C GLY A 248 -22.37 -8.41 15.15
N PRO A 249 -23.39 -7.79 15.76
CA PRO A 249 -24.21 -6.76 15.11
C PRO A 249 -23.44 -5.49 14.73
N ASP A 250 -22.18 -5.33 15.20
CA ASP A 250 -21.33 -4.19 14.87
C ASP A 250 -20.74 -4.27 13.45
N PHE A 251 -20.90 -5.41 12.78
CA PHE A 251 -20.44 -5.65 11.41
C PHE A 251 -21.62 -6.00 10.51
N ASP A 252 -21.61 -5.45 9.31
CA ASP A 252 -22.49 -5.91 8.23
C ASP A 252 -21.78 -6.96 7.38
N VAL A 253 -22.56 -7.83 6.75
CA VAL A 253 -22.04 -8.86 5.83
C VAL A 253 -22.83 -8.77 4.54
N ALA A 254 -22.12 -8.69 3.40
CA ALA A 254 -22.74 -8.74 2.09
C ALA A 254 -21.90 -9.53 1.10
N TYR A 255 -22.55 -10.10 0.08
CA TYR A 255 -21.92 -10.82 -1.01
C TYR A 255 -21.99 -10.00 -2.29
N ALA A 256 -20.84 -9.80 -2.90
CA ALA A 256 -20.76 -9.03 -4.14
C ALA A 256 -21.29 -9.83 -5.33
N PRO A 257 -22.00 -9.17 -6.25
CA PRO A 257 -22.42 -9.82 -7.50
C PRO A 257 -21.26 -10.05 -8.46
N THR A 258 -20.13 -9.35 -8.26
CA THR A 258 -18.93 -9.40 -9.11
C THR A 258 -17.68 -9.67 -8.28
N ALA A 259 -16.59 -10.00 -8.96
CA ALA A 259 -15.27 -10.12 -8.34
C ALA A 259 -14.60 -8.76 -8.02
N SER A 260 -15.21 -7.65 -8.39
CA SER A 260 -14.65 -6.32 -8.24
C SER A 260 -15.53 -5.43 -7.39
N THR A 261 -14.89 -4.50 -6.67
CA THR A 261 -15.54 -3.37 -6.00
C THR A 261 -14.78 -2.09 -6.28
N THR A 262 -15.50 -0.96 -6.32
CA THR A 262 -14.92 0.37 -6.50
C THR A 262 -15.22 1.19 -5.26
N VAL A 263 -14.19 1.80 -4.67
CA VAL A 263 -14.29 2.52 -3.39
C VAL A 263 -13.54 3.85 -3.45
N SER A 264 -14.10 4.82 -2.74
CA SER A 264 -13.45 6.10 -2.44
C SER A 264 -13.76 6.49 -0.98
N LEU A 265 -13.10 7.51 -0.46
CA LEU A 265 -13.42 8.04 0.88
C LEU A 265 -14.91 8.35 1.07
N LYS A 266 -15.61 8.75 -0.02
CA LYS A 266 -17.04 9.10 0.03
C LYS A 266 -17.95 7.88 0.07
N THR A 267 -17.50 6.74 -0.48
CA THR A 267 -18.30 5.51 -0.61
C THR A 267 -17.94 4.45 0.43
N LEU A 268 -16.94 4.71 1.28
CA LEU A 268 -16.62 3.80 2.38
C LEU A 268 -17.84 3.55 3.28
N PRO A 269 -18.10 2.28 3.66
CA PRO A 269 -19.16 1.96 4.62
C PRO A 269 -18.93 2.69 5.95
N ARG A 270 -20.00 3.28 6.50
CA ARG A 270 -19.94 3.90 7.83
C ARG A 270 -19.89 2.90 8.96
N LYS A 271 -20.50 1.75 8.77
CA LYS A 271 -20.43 0.59 9.64
C LYS A 271 -19.51 -0.43 8.98
N PRO A 272 -18.59 -1.08 9.71
CA PRO A 272 -17.71 -2.10 9.15
C PRO A 272 -18.49 -3.14 8.33
N LEU A 273 -18.09 -3.32 7.08
CA LEU A 273 -18.72 -4.25 6.14
C LEU A 273 -17.72 -5.34 5.74
N ILE A 274 -18.07 -6.59 6.02
CA ILE A 274 -17.38 -7.74 5.44
C ILE A 274 -18.03 -8.01 4.09
N TYR A 275 -17.30 -7.73 3.02
CA TYR A 275 -17.79 -7.80 1.65
C TYR A 275 -17.11 -8.95 0.91
N VAL A 276 -17.86 -10.03 0.72
CA VAL A 276 -17.37 -11.25 0.09
C VAL A 276 -17.46 -11.10 -1.42
N LEU A 277 -16.32 -10.90 -2.06
CA LEU A 277 -16.25 -10.77 -3.52
C LEU A 277 -16.55 -12.12 -4.19
N LYS A 278 -17.15 -12.05 -5.39
CA LYS A 278 -17.45 -13.27 -6.16
C LYS A 278 -16.17 -14.00 -6.55
N GLY A 279 -16.14 -15.30 -6.35
CA GLY A 279 -14.99 -16.15 -6.67
C GLY A 279 -14.14 -16.56 -5.46
N LEU A 280 -14.41 -15.98 -4.28
CA LEU A 280 -13.73 -16.35 -3.03
C LEU A 280 -13.92 -17.84 -2.70
#